data_51b61d22b15ea286de969d9e68a9758a
#
_entry.id   51b61d22b15ea286de969d9e68a9758a
#
_cell.length_a   1.000
_cell.length_b   1.000
_cell.length_c   1.000
_cell.angle_alpha   90.00
_cell.angle_beta   90.00
_cell.angle_gamma   90.00
#
_symmetry.space_group_name_H-M   'P 1'
#
loop_
_entity.id
_entity.type
_entity.pdbx_description
1 polymer ?
#
loop_
_entity_poly.entity_id
_entity_poly.type
_entity_poly.pdbx_seq_one_letter_code
_entity_poly.pdbx_strand_id
1 'polypeptide(L)'
;NVGGKLTVSVQAKLNGQWYKYNDFTIFVSEHPLDEWGVTYRRIAPGYEVYSALGIYQRDLSNFDEFSIFDNKDFYGMCLNCHTPNKTNPEQFVFHVRGALGATMIQQNGKREWLQARNDALGGAMVYPYWHPSGKYCAFSTNQTHQAFHIGMEKRIEVFDQASDVFVYNVETHEMVVDTLLSGKDTWENVPVFSPDGKTMYFISAQKHDYPLQYKEVKYNLCSIAFDADTGTFGNKV
;
A
#
# COMPACT_ATOMS: atom_id res chain seq x y z
N ASN A 1 4.13 31.99 -13.51
CA ASN A 1 5.20 31.77 -14.51
C ASN A 1 5.13 30.35 -15.12
N VAL A 2 3.94 29.95 -15.53
CA VAL A 2 3.70 28.68 -16.24
C VAL A 2 4.66 28.58 -17.45
N GLY A 3 5.29 27.44 -17.66
CA GLY A 3 6.30 27.22 -18.71
C GLY A 3 7.64 27.91 -18.46
N GLY A 4 7.81 28.57 -17.31
CA GLY A 4 9.03 29.26 -16.94
C GLY A 4 10.18 28.34 -16.52
N LYS A 5 11.35 28.93 -16.36
CA LYS A 5 12.54 28.26 -15.87
C LYS A 5 13.05 28.94 -14.61
N LEU A 6 13.41 28.15 -13.61
CA LEU A 6 14.07 28.59 -12.39
C LEU A 6 15.47 27.99 -12.36
N THR A 7 16.51 28.83 -12.40
CA THR A 7 17.88 28.37 -12.18
C THR A 7 18.23 28.45 -10.71
N VAL A 8 18.63 27.33 -10.15
CA VAL A 8 19.01 27.20 -8.74
C VAL A 8 20.53 27.13 -8.64
N SER A 9 21.11 28.05 -7.85
CA SER A 9 22.52 28.07 -7.49
C SER A 9 22.65 27.74 -6.02
N VAL A 10 23.36 26.69 -5.69
CA VAL A 10 23.63 26.29 -4.29
C VAL A 10 25.05 26.64 -3.93
N GLN A 11 25.20 27.35 -2.80
CA GLN A 11 26.50 27.67 -2.22
C GLN A 11 26.55 27.20 -0.76
N ALA A 12 27.67 26.65 -0.35
CA ALA A 12 27.90 26.23 1.03
C ALA A 12 29.24 26.77 1.52
N LYS A 13 29.30 27.11 2.80
CA LYS A 13 30.54 27.54 3.48
C LYS A 13 31.06 26.40 4.37
N LEU A 14 32.25 25.91 4.10
CA LEU A 14 32.90 24.88 4.89
C LEU A 14 34.30 25.41 5.31
N ASN A 15 34.58 25.36 6.60
CA ASN A 15 35.88 25.83 7.17
C ASN A 15 36.28 27.23 6.71
N GLY A 16 35.33 28.16 6.62
CA GLY A 16 35.55 29.52 6.20
C GLY A 16 35.60 29.77 4.68
N GLN A 17 35.69 28.74 3.90
CA GLN A 17 35.76 28.81 2.42
C GLN A 17 34.38 28.54 1.80
N TRP A 18 34.01 29.32 0.75
CA TRP A 18 32.80 29.14 -0.02
C TRP A 18 33.01 28.16 -1.15
N TYR A 19 32.05 27.25 -1.31
CA TYR A 19 31.94 26.31 -2.42
C TYR A 19 30.64 26.59 -3.16
N LYS A 20 30.71 26.62 -4.47
CA LYS A 20 29.53 26.69 -5.34
C LYS A 20 29.36 25.36 -6.06
N TYR A 21 28.15 24.80 -6.00
CA TYR A 21 27.76 23.63 -6.79
C TYR A 21 27.34 24.06 -8.19
N ASN A 22 27.31 23.11 -9.12
CA ASN A 22 26.82 23.36 -10.47
C ASN A 22 25.36 23.83 -10.40
N ASP A 23 25.05 24.88 -11.15
CA ASP A 23 23.69 25.35 -11.27
C ASP A 23 22.83 24.29 -11.97
N PHE A 24 21.58 24.15 -11.54
CA PHE A 24 20.59 23.30 -12.20
C PHE A 24 19.29 24.06 -12.45
N THR A 25 18.53 23.58 -13.44
CA THR A 25 17.30 24.25 -13.87
C THR A 25 16.08 23.40 -13.51
N ILE A 26 15.11 24.04 -12.90
CA ILE A 26 13.76 23.49 -12.67
C ILE A 26 12.83 24.12 -13.69
N PHE A 27 12.04 23.32 -14.36
CA PHE A 27 11.02 23.80 -15.29
C PHE A 27 9.67 23.85 -14.58
N VAL A 28 8.95 24.96 -14.74
CA VAL A 28 7.60 25.11 -14.24
C VAL A 28 6.64 24.46 -15.24
N SER A 29 5.87 23.48 -14.79
CA SER A 29 4.91 22.77 -15.64
C SER A 29 3.89 23.74 -16.26
N GLU A 30 3.49 23.47 -17.48
CA GLU A 30 2.36 24.14 -18.13
C GLU A 30 1.01 23.62 -17.64
N HIS A 31 1.00 22.40 -17.09
CA HIS A 31 -0.19 21.81 -16.48
C HIS A 31 -0.34 22.33 -15.05
N PRO A 32 -1.52 22.82 -14.67
CA PRO A 32 -1.77 23.19 -13.27
C PRO A 32 -1.65 21.98 -12.37
N LEU A 33 -1.26 22.22 -11.13
CA LEU A 33 -1.42 21.24 -10.07
C LEU A 33 -2.85 21.37 -9.58
N ASP A 34 -3.69 20.41 -9.94
CA ASP A 34 -5.06 20.32 -9.42
C ASP A 34 -5.04 20.12 -7.90
N GLU A 35 -6.19 20.06 -7.26
CA GLU A 35 -6.33 19.78 -5.82
C GLU A 35 -5.87 18.35 -5.51
N TRP A 36 -4.56 18.15 -5.45
CA TRP A 36 -3.93 16.86 -5.26
C TRP A 36 -3.39 16.72 -3.84
N GLY A 37 -3.81 15.66 -3.16
CA GLY A 37 -3.26 15.28 -1.88
C GLY A 37 -2.30 14.11 -2.02
N VAL A 38 -1.35 14.03 -1.08
CA VAL A 38 -0.45 12.88 -0.90
C VAL A 38 -0.65 12.32 0.49
N THR A 39 -0.93 11.02 0.57
CA THR A 39 -0.94 10.27 1.82
C THR A 39 0.33 9.44 1.90
N TYR A 40 1.08 9.54 2.96
CA TYR A 40 2.36 8.85 3.13
C TYR A 40 2.61 8.42 4.57
N ARG A 41 3.46 7.42 4.70
CA ARG A 41 3.96 6.98 5.99
C ARG A 41 5.24 7.74 6.34
N ARG A 42 5.24 8.41 7.49
CA ARG A 42 6.43 8.98 8.09
C ARG A 42 6.98 8.00 9.12
N ILE A 43 8.25 7.67 9.03
CA ILE A 43 8.94 6.75 9.92
C ILE A 43 10.29 7.34 10.33
N ALA A 44 10.63 7.25 11.60
CA ALA A 44 11.94 7.66 12.07
C ALA A 44 13.05 6.81 11.42
N PRO A 45 14.17 7.42 11.00
CA PRO A 45 15.30 6.67 10.47
C PRO A 45 15.96 5.85 11.57
N GLY A 46 16.44 4.67 11.22
CA GLY A 46 17.22 3.79 12.11
C GLY A 46 16.53 2.50 12.49
N TYR A 47 17.14 1.78 13.43
CA TYR A 47 16.68 0.45 13.88
C TYR A 47 15.55 0.50 14.91
N GLU A 48 15.21 1.66 15.43
CA GLU A 48 14.07 1.89 16.31
C GLU A 48 12.76 1.92 15.49
N VAL A 49 12.47 0.80 14.88
CA VAL A 49 11.51 0.67 13.76
C VAL A 49 10.11 1.16 14.09
N TYR A 50 9.75 1.24 15.36
CA TYR A 50 8.39 1.60 15.78
C TYR A 50 8.34 2.77 16.77
N SER A 51 9.44 3.47 17.02
CA SER A 51 9.49 4.52 18.03
C SER A 51 8.69 5.78 17.65
N ALA A 52 8.69 6.12 16.36
CA ALA A 52 7.90 7.25 15.85
C ALA A 52 7.50 6.96 14.40
N LEU A 53 6.23 6.68 14.21
CA LEU A 53 5.70 6.33 12.89
C LEU A 53 4.23 6.77 12.82
N GLY A 54 3.84 7.34 11.70
CA GLY A 54 2.48 7.80 11.49
C GLY A 54 2.09 7.83 10.02
N ILE A 55 0.81 7.94 9.77
CA ILE A 55 0.24 8.22 8.46
C ILE A 55 -0.09 9.70 8.41
N TYR A 56 0.45 10.37 7.43
CA TYR A 56 0.33 11.81 7.22
C TYR A 56 -0.26 12.09 5.85
N GLN A 57 -0.85 13.26 5.75
CA GLN A 57 -1.43 13.78 4.52
C GLN A 57 -0.94 15.20 4.27
N ARG A 58 -0.73 15.53 3.03
CA ARG A 58 -0.31 16.85 2.59
C ARG A 58 -1.07 17.25 1.33
N ASP A 59 -1.49 18.50 1.30
CA ASP A 59 -1.89 19.17 0.08
C ASP A 59 -0.62 19.61 -0.66
N LEU A 60 -0.54 19.33 -1.96
CA LEU A 60 0.62 19.71 -2.78
C LEU A 60 0.63 21.18 -3.19
N SER A 61 -0.46 21.92 -2.98
CA SER A 61 -0.53 23.36 -3.25
C SER A 61 0.17 24.22 -2.19
N ASN A 62 0.49 23.65 -1.02
CA ASN A 62 1.11 24.32 0.11
C ASN A 62 2.10 23.41 0.86
N PHE A 63 2.60 23.84 2.01
CA PHE A 63 3.52 23.06 2.86
C PHE A 63 2.86 22.49 4.12
N ASP A 64 1.54 22.57 4.23
CA ASP A 64 0.83 22.07 5.40
C ASP A 64 0.84 20.54 5.42
N GLU A 65 1.11 19.98 6.58
CA GLU A 65 1.15 18.55 6.85
C GLU A 65 0.16 18.23 7.97
N PHE A 66 -0.69 17.25 7.75
CA PHE A 66 -1.68 16.79 8.71
C PHE A 66 -1.38 15.35 9.13
N SER A 67 -1.32 15.09 10.44
CA SER A 67 -1.30 13.72 10.95
C SER A 67 -2.71 13.13 10.84
N ILE A 68 -2.83 12.00 10.15
CA ILE A 68 -4.05 11.21 10.11
C ILE A 68 -4.10 10.29 11.32
N PHE A 69 -2.98 9.60 11.58
CA PHE A 69 -2.76 8.71 12.71
C PHE A 69 -1.28 8.67 13.10
N ASP A 70 -1.02 8.65 14.40
CA ASP A 70 0.29 8.37 14.98
C ASP A 70 0.26 6.97 15.61
N ASN A 71 1.37 6.24 15.58
CA ASN A 71 1.41 4.90 16.15
C ASN A 71 1.25 4.87 17.68
N LYS A 72 1.44 6.00 18.34
CA LYS A 72 1.15 6.16 19.78
C LYS A 72 -0.33 5.93 20.10
N ASP A 73 -1.22 6.27 19.17
CA ASP A 73 -2.66 6.03 19.29
C ASP A 73 -2.98 4.54 19.29
N PHE A 74 -2.04 3.70 18.86
CA PHE A 74 -2.12 2.25 18.75
C PHE A 74 -1.02 1.52 19.54
N TYR A 75 -0.66 2.04 20.71
CA TYR A 75 0.34 1.43 21.59
C TYR A 75 1.69 1.14 20.93
N GLY A 76 2.13 1.98 20.01
CA GLY A 76 3.37 1.82 19.28
C GLY A 76 3.34 0.78 18.16
N MET A 77 2.16 0.31 17.75
CA MET A 77 2.03 -0.68 16.67
C MET A 77 2.41 -0.09 15.31
N CYS A 78 2.78 -0.97 14.39
CA CYS A 78 3.10 -0.60 13.01
C CYS A 78 1.85 -0.20 12.23
N LEU A 79 1.90 0.96 11.58
CA LEU A 79 0.90 1.44 10.62
C LEU A 79 1.50 1.33 9.22
N ASN A 80 0.83 0.65 8.31
CA ASN A 80 1.31 0.46 6.95
C ASN A 80 0.18 0.14 5.97
N CYS A 81 0.54 -0.27 4.74
CA CYS A 81 -0.38 -0.67 3.69
C CYS A 81 -1.42 0.41 3.42
N HIS A 82 -0.97 1.67 3.33
CA HIS A 82 -1.84 2.80 3.04
C HIS A 82 -1.92 3.05 1.54
N THR A 83 -3.10 3.39 1.06
CA THR A 83 -3.30 3.82 -0.33
C THR A 83 -4.53 4.75 -0.43
N PRO A 84 -4.40 5.91 -1.07
CA PRO A 84 -5.55 6.71 -1.47
C PRO A 84 -6.19 6.12 -2.73
N ASN A 85 -7.47 6.40 -2.94
CA ASN A 85 -8.09 6.15 -4.24
C ASN A 85 -7.59 7.18 -5.24
N LYS A 86 -6.71 6.76 -6.15
CA LYS A 86 -5.99 7.65 -7.06
C LYS A 86 -5.27 8.74 -6.25
N THR A 87 -5.66 9.99 -6.43
CA THR A 87 -5.11 11.16 -5.76
C THR A 87 -6.08 11.78 -4.76
N ASN A 88 -7.22 11.11 -4.49
CA ASN A 88 -8.23 11.61 -3.58
C ASN A 88 -7.85 11.34 -2.12
N PRO A 89 -7.43 12.36 -1.35
CA PRO A 89 -7.05 12.18 0.05
C PRO A 89 -8.23 11.90 0.97
N GLU A 90 -9.47 12.17 0.55
CA GLU A 90 -10.69 11.92 1.32
C GLU A 90 -11.13 10.45 1.26
N GLN A 91 -10.57 9.68 0.33
CA GLN A 91 -10.83 8.27 0.19
C GLN A 91 -9.52 7.49 0.25
N PHE A 92 -9.25 6.86 1.38
CA PHE A 92 -8.00 6.13 1.60
C PHE A 92 -8.19 4.96 2.56
N VAL A 93 -7.23 4.07 2.57
CA VAL A 93 -7.15 2.91 3.44
C VAL A 93 -5.76 2.79 4.05
N PHE A 94 -5.67 2.29 5.28
CA PHE A 94 -4.43 1.82 5.88
C PHE A 94 -4.67 0.65 6.83
N HIS A 95 -3.60 -0.06 7.18
CA HIS A 95 -3.65 -1.22 8.06
C HIS A 95 -2.79 -1.01 9.30
N VAL A 96 -3.35 -1.31 10.47
CA VAL A 96 -2.65 -1.43 11.76
C VAL A 96 -2.23 -2.87 11.93
N ARG A 97 -0.96 -3.12 12.16
CA ARG A 97 -0.40 -4.46 12.39
C ARG A 97 -0.30 -4.77 13.88
N GLY A 98 -0.30 -6.05 14.23
CA GLY A 98 -0.09 -6.53 15.59
C GLY A 98 -1.37 -7.01 16.29
N ALA A 99 -1.38 -7.00 17.62
CA ALA A 99 -2.46 -7.59 18.42
C ALA A 99 -3.83 -6.89 18.22
N LEU A 100 -3.80 -5.59 17.91
CA LEU A 100 -5.00 -4.81 17.57
C LEU A 100 -5.13 -4.65 16.04
N GLY A 101 -4.62 -5.60 15.26
CA GLY A 101 -4.61 -5.55 13.81
C GLY A 101 -6.00 -5.29 13.24
N ALA A 102 -6.13 -4.20 12.49
CA ALA A 102 -7.37 -3.79 11.83
C ALA A 102 -7.05 -2.94 10.61
N THR A 103 -7.94 -2.96 9.63
CA THR A 103 -7.86 -2.09 8.46
C THR A 103 -8.84 -0.95 8.61
N MET A 104 -8.39 0.28 8.44
CA MET A 104 -9.26 1.45 8.42
C MET A 104 -9.52 1.87 6.99
N ILE A 105 -10.77 2.08 6.64
CA ILE A 105 -11.21 2.69 5.38
C ILE A 105 -11.86 4.03 5.70
N GLN A 106 -11.43 5.08 5.03
CA GLN A 106 -12.10 6.38 5.02
C GLN A 106 -12.73 6.62 3.66
N GLN A 107 -14.00 7.03 3.68
CA GLN A 107 -14.74 7.43 2.49
C GLN A 107 -15.84 8.42 2.87
N ASN A 108 -15.98 9.50 2.10
CA ASN A 108 -17.03 10.50 2.29
C ASN A 108 -17.09 11.05 3.74
N GLY A 109 -15.93 11.32 4.34
CA GLY A 109 -15.81 11.81 5.71
C GLY A 109 -16.13 10.79 6.81
N LYS A 110 -16.48 9.55 6.45
CA LYS A 110 -16.75 8.46 7.39
C LYS A 110 -15.54 7.54 7.49
N ARG A 111 -15.28 7.03 8.67
CA ARG A 111 -14.24 6.03 8.96
C ARG A 111 -14.87 4.73 9.39
N GLU A 112 -14.38 3.65 8.79
CA GLU A 112 -14.79 2.29 9.10
C GLU A 112 -13.58 1.46 9.50
N TRP A 113 -13.72 0.67 10.57
CA TRP A 113 -12.72 -0.26 11.01
C TRP A 113 -13.13 -1.68 10.68
N LEU A 114 -12.32 -2.34 9.85
CA LEU A 114 -12.51 -3.73 9.47
C LEU A 114 -11.55 -4.59 10.28
N GLN A 115 -12.08 -5.47 11.10
CA GLN A 115 -11.32 -6.55 11.69
C GLN A 115 -11.31 -7.73 10.73
N ALA A 116 -10.20 -7.90 10.05
CA ALA A 116 -10.05 -8.81 8.92
C ALA A 116 -9.76 -10.25 9.31
N ARG A 117 -10.16 -10.69 10.45
CA ARG A 117 -10.10 -12.12 10.81
C ARG A 117 -11.46 -12.72 10.53
N ASN A 118 -11.61 -13.34 9.38
CA ASN A 118 -12.69 -14.30 9.20
C ASN A 118 -12.08 -15.69 8.98
N ASP A 119 -12.82 -16.73 9.39
CA ASP A 119 -12.36 -18.11 9.33
C ASP A 119 -12.16 -18.62 7.90
N ALA A 120 -12.72 -17.93 6.91
CA ALA A 120 -12.64 -18.31 5.49
C ALA A 120 -11.38 -17.78 4.79
N LEU A 121 -10.84 -16.64 5.25
CA LEU A 121 -9.72 -15.95 4.59
C LEU A 121 -8.55 -15.70 5.55
N GLY A 122 -8.21 -16.54 6.48
CA GLY A 122 -7.24 -16.36 7.54
C GLY A 122 -6.11 -15.38 7.26
N GLY A 123 -5.90 -14.38 8.12
CA GLY A 123 -4.80 -13.42 8.03
C GLY A 123 -5.21 -11.95 8.09
N ALA A 124 -4.22 -11.06 7.99
CA ALA A 124 -4.43 -9.61 7.99
C ALA A 124 -4.74 -9.12 6.59
N MET A 125 -5.66 -8.18 6.45
CA MET A 125 -5.94 -7.48 5.18
C MET A 125 -4.78 -6.52 4.89
N VAL A 126 -4.01 -6.83 3.88
CA VAL A 126 -2.82 -6.07 3.47
C VAL A 126 -2.84 -5.80 1.97
N TYR A 127 -1.90 -5.01 1.48
CA TYR A 127 -1.75 -4.64 0.07
C TYR A 127 -3.05 -4.14 -0.57
N PRO A 128 -3.72 -3.12 0.02
CA PRO A 128 -4.94 -2.57 -0.51
C PRO A 128 -4.72 -1.90 -1.87
N TYR A 129 -5.69 -2.06 -2.77
CA TYR A 129 -5.72 -1.36 -4.04
C TYR A 129 -7.14 -0.96 -4.40
N TRP A 130 -7.37 0.33 -4.64
CA TRP A 130 -8.69 0.84 -4.99
C TRP A 130 -9.06 0.52 -6.44
N HIS A 131 -10.29 0.07 -6.62
CA HIS A 131 -10.90 0.06 -7.95
C HIS A 131 -11.13 1.51 -8.41
N PRO A 132 -10.96 1.83 -9.72
CA PRO A 132 -11.10 3.20 -10.22
C PRO A 132 -12.44 3.88 -9.94
N SER A 133 -13.52 3.11 -9.75
CA SER A 133 -14.84 3.66 -9.36
C SER A 133 -14.87 4.18 -7.92
N GLY A 134 -13.94 3.78 -7.06
CA GLY A 134 -13.97 4.05 -5.63
C GLY A 134 -14.99 3.22 -4.83
N LYS A 135 -15.76 2.34 -5.49
CA LYS A 135 -16.76 1.48 -4.86
C LYS A 135 -16.16 0.21 -4.25
N TYR A 136 -15.01 -0.23 -4.77
CA TYR A 136 -14.34 -1.44 -4.32
C TYR A 136 -12.90 -1.18 -3.94
N CYS A 137 -12.43 -1.96 -2.96
CA CYS A 137 -11.02 -2.03 -2.60
C CYS A 137 -10.58 -3.50 -2.55
N ALA A 138 -9.57 -3.86 -3.32
CA ALA A 138 -8.99 -5.21 -3.29
C ALA A 138 -7.95 -5.31 -2.18
N PHE A 139 -7.80 -6.50 -1.61
CA PHE A 139 -6.85 -6.82 -0.54
C PHE A 139 -6.26 -8.20 -0.73
N SER A 140 -5.06 -8.41 -0.18
CA SER A 140 -4.59 -9.75 0.16
C SER A 140 -4.81 -10.01 1.64
N THR A 141 -5.03 -11.29 1.99
CA THR A 141 -4.87 -11.76 3.37
C THR A 141 -3.56 -12.52 3.45
N ASN A 142 -2.63 -12.11 4.29
CA ASN A 142 -1.32 -12.74 4.36
C ASN A 142 -1.02 -13.26 5.76
N GLN A 143 -0.56 -14.52 5.81
CA GLN A 143 0.23 -15.04 6.92
C GLN A 143 1.67 -15.07 6.47
N THR A 144 2.52 -14.35 7.18
CA THR A 144 3.94 -14.26 6.85
C THR A 144 4.81 -14.70 8.02
N HIS A 145 5.96 -15.29 7.69
CA HIS A 145 7.04 -15.52 8.63
C HIS A 145 8.22 -14.61 8.29
N GLN A 146 8.75 -13.92 9.29
CA GLN A 146 9.94 -13.09 9.16
C GLN A 146 11.14 -13.84 9.75
N ALA A 147 12.17 -14.04 8.95
CA ALA A 147 13.45 -14.55 9.40
C ALA A 147 14.49 -13.42 9.47
N PHE A 148 15.20 -13.37 10.58
CA PHE A 148 16.27 -12.40 10.82
C PHE A 148 17.61 -13.14 10.82
N HIS A 149 18.53 -12.71 9.97
CA HIS A 149 19.84 -13.31 9.81
C HIS A 149 20.94 -12.39 10.34
N ILE A 150 21.76 -12.91 11.25
CA ILE A 150 22.91 -12.18 11.79
C ILE A 150 24.13 -12.50 10.90
N GLY A 151 24.81 -11.46 10.41
CA GLY A 151 26.03 -11.61 9.64
C GLY A 151 25.89 -12.03 8.18
N MET A 152 24.66 -12.09 7.65
CA MET A 152 24.39 -12.33 6.24
C MET A 152 24.10 -11.03 5.48
N GLU A 153 24.33 -11.02 4.17
CA GLU A 153 24.01 -9.89 3.29
C GLU A 153 22.49 -9.59 3.33
N LYS A 154 21.67 -10.63 3.24
CA LYS A 154 20.22 -10.53 3.43
C LYS A 154 19.90 -10.69 4.91
N ARG A 155 19.67 -9.57 5.58
CA ARG A 155 19.43 -9.54 7.02
C ARG A 155 18.02 -9.91 7.43
N ILE A 156 17.06 -9.67 6.54
CA ILE A 156 15.63 -9.92 6.77
C ILE A 156 15.08 -10.60 5.54
N GLU A 157 14.39 -11.70 5.74
CA GLU A 157 13.59 -12.36 4.71
C GLU A 157 12.16 -12.52 5.22
N VAL A 158 11.19 -12.38 4.33
CA VAL A 158 9.77 -12.55 4.62
C VAL A 158 9.23 -13.62 3.69
N PHE A 159 8.60 -14.62 4.27
CA PHE A 159 8.04 -15.77 3.55
C PHE A 159 6.53 -15.79 3.73
N ASP A 160 5.79 -15.95 2.64
CA ASP A 160 4.37 -16.24 2.72
C ASP A 160 4.14 -17.68 3.18
N GLN A 161 3.23 -17.85 4.12
CA GLN A 161 2.75 -19.16 4.60
C GLN A 161 1.32 -19.41 4.13
N ALA A 162 0.55 -18.34 3.95
CA ALA A 162 -0.77 -18.34 3.35
C ALA A 162 -1.08 -16.94 2.79
N SER A 163 -1.73 -16.89 1.65
CA SER A 163 -2.30 -15.65 1.12
C SER A 163 -3.45 -15.94 0.17
N ASP A 164 -4.49 -15.13 0.25
CA ASP A 164 -5.64 -15.13 -0.62
C ASP A 164 -5.95 -13.69 -1.03
N VAL A 165 -6.63 -13.51 -2.16
CA VAL A 165 -7.08 -12.20 -2.63
C VAL A 165 -8.60 -12.12 -2.59
N PHE A 166 -9.12 -10.99 -2.19
CA PHE A 166 -10.54 -10.68 -2.22
C PHE A 166 -10.79 -9.20 -2.52
N VAL A 167 -12.03 -8.86 -2.82
CA VAL A 167 -12.47 -7.49 -3.03
C VAL A 167 -13.52 -7.13 -1.99
N TYR A 168 -13.41 -5.95 -1.41
CA TYR A 168 -14.40 -5.41 -0.47
C TYR A 168 -15.20 -4.31 -1.14
N ASN A 169 -16.53 -4.44 -1.09
CA ASN A 169 -17.43 -3.39 -1.51
C ASN A 169 -17.64 -2.40 -0.33
N VAL A 170 -17.15 -1.17 -0.50
CA VAL A 170 -17.18 -0.16 0.58
C VAL A 170 -18.54 0.50 0.76
N GLU A 171 -19.50 0.26 -0.15
CA GLU A 171 -20.87 0.77 -0.05
C GLU A 171 -21.80 -0.23 0.64
N THR A 172 -21.68 -1.53 0.28
CA THR A 172 -22.54 -2.59 0.83
C THR A 172 -21.91 -3.28 2.05
N HIS A 173 -20.62 -3.06 2.29
CA HIS A 173 -19.82 -3.71 3.34
C HIS A 173 -19.67 -5.23 3.14
N GLU A 174 -19.75 -5.68 1.91
CA GLU A 174 -19.65 -7.10 1.56
C GLU A 174 -18.27 -7.45 1.01
N MET A 175 -17.84 -8.66 1.33
CA MET A 175 -16.64 -9.26 0.77
C MET A 175 -17.00 -10.07 -0.47
N VAL A 176 -16.35 -9.77 -1.59
CA VAL A 176 -16.45 -10.54 -2.83
C VAL A 176 -15.26 -11.48 -2.89
N VAL A 177 -15.53 -12.76 -2.71
CA VAL A 177 -14.54 -13.85 -2.71
C VAL A 177 -14.80 -14.77 -3.89
N ASP A 178 -13.73 -15.24 -4.52
CA ASP A 178 -13.80 -16.22 -5.60
C ASP A 178 -12.75 -17.30 -5.38
N THR A 179 -13.08 -18.53 -5.71
CA THR A 179 -12.17 -19.68 -5.58
C THR A 179 -10.94 -19.60 -6.48
N LEU A 180 -10.99 -18.78 -7.54
CA LEU A 180 -9.83 -18.48 -8.39
C LEU A 180 -8.82 -17.53 -7.72
N LEU A 181 -9.24 -16.85 -6.66
CA LEU A 181 -8.46 -15.86 -5.88
C LEU A 181 -8.15 -16.35 -4.46
N SER A 182 -8.68 -17.52 -4.08
CA SER A 182 -8.46 -18.16 -2.78
C SER A 182 -8.26 -19.67 -2.99
N GLY A 183 -7.24 -19.99 -3.77
CA GLY A 183 -6.96 -21.35 -4.17
C GLY A 183 -6.48 -22.23 -3.03
N LYS A 184 -7.02 -23.47 -2.91
CA LYS A 184 -6.62 -24.40 -1.86
C LYS A 184 -5.12 -24.77 -1.93
N ASP A 185 -4.58 -24.88 -3.13
CA ASP A 185 -3.21 -25.33 -3.39
C ASP A 185 -2.32 -24.19 -3.92
N THR A 186 -2.81 -22.97 -3.92
CA THR A 186 -2.10 -21.78 -4.41
C THR A 186 -2.16 -20.64 -3.42
N TRP A 187 -1.21 -19.72 -3.54
CA TRP A 187 -1.19 -18.43 -2.86
C TRP A 187 -1.47 -17.34 -3.87
N GLU A 188 -2.47 -16.50 -3.61
CA GLU A 188 -2.79 -15.31 -4.37
C GLU A 188 -2.42 -14.06 -3.57
N ASN A 189 -1.77 -13.07 -4.22
CA ASN A 189 -1.23 -11.93 -3.49
C ASN A 189 -1.17 -10.65 -4.35
N VAL A 190 -1.09 -9.49 -3.70
CA VAL A 190 -0.82 -8.17 -4.30
C VAL A 190 -1.77 -7.84 -5.46
N PRO A 191 -3.08 -7.69 -5.21
CA PRO A 191 -4.04 -7.34 -6.25
C PRO A 191 -3.87 -5.88 -6.70
N VAL A 192 -4.05 -5.65 -8.02
CA VAL A 192 -4.00 -4.33 -8.65
C VAL A 192 -5.06 -4.26 -9.75
N PHE A 193 -5.94 -3.28 -9.73
CA PHE A 193 -6.88 -3.05 -10.82
C PHE A 193 -6.23 -2.31 -11.99
N SER A 194 -6.65 -2.65 -13.20
CA SER A 194 -6.37 -1.86 -14.40
C SER A 194 -6.97 -0.44 -14.28
N PRO A 195 -6.44 0.56 -15.00
CA PRO A 195 -6.96 1.91 -14.96
C PRO A 195 -8.44 2.05 -15.37
N ASP A 196 -8.94 1.14 -16.21
CA ASP A 196 -10.36 1.08 -16.61
C ASP A 196 -11.23 0.24 -15.66
N GLY A 197 -10.61 -0.40 -14.66
CA GLY A 197 -11.28 -1.23 -13.65
C GLY A 197 -11.80 -2.58 -14.13
N LYS A 198 -11.61 -2.93 -15.40
CA LYS A 198 -12.19 -4.17 -15.97
C LYS A 198 -11.36 -5.41 -15.72
N THR A 199 -10.13 -5.25 -15.27
CA THR A 199 -9.21 -6.36 -15.04
C THR A 199 -8.51 -6.15 -13.70
N MET A 200 -8.42 -7.21 -12.92
CA MET A 200 -7.56 -7.25 -11.74
C MET A 200 -6.35 -8.14 -12.04
N TYR A 201 -5.16 -7.61 -11.81
CA TYR A 201 -3.90 -8.33 -11.85
C TYR A 201 -3.50 -8.72 -10.43
N PHE A 202 -2.87 -9.86 -10.29
CA PHE A 202 -2.35 -10.35 -9.02
C PHE A 202 -1.23 -11.35 -9.27
N ILE A 203 -0.48 -11.70 -8.24
CA ILE A 203 0.52 -12.76 -8.34
C ILE A 203 0.00 -14.03 -7.70
N SER A 204 0.32 -15.19 -8.31
CA SER A 204 -0.07 -16.50 -7.79
C SER A 204 1.10 -17.48 -7.85
N ALA A 205 1.25 -18.30 -6.82
CA ALA A 205 2.24 -19.37 -6.74
C ALA A 205 1.60 -20.66 -6.22
N GLN A 206 2.17 -21.80 -6.58
CA GLN A 206 1.85 -23.08 -5.93
C GLN A 206 2.32 -23.03 -4.48
N LYS A 207 1.54 -23.62 -3.57
CA LYS A 207 1.91 -23.79 -2.17
C LYS A 207 3.08 -24.77 -2.05
N HIS A 208 4.02 -24.41 -1.21
CA HIS A 208 5.19 -25.21 -0.89
C HIS A 208 5.37 -25.29 0.62
N ASP A 209 6.00 -26.35 1.09
CA ASP A 209 6.29 -26.52 2.53
C ASP A 209 7.35 -25.53 3.00
N TYR A 210 6.99 -24.72 3.98
CA TYR A 210 7.93 -23.85 4.68
C TYR A 210 8.46 -24.56 5.95
N PRO A 211 9.76 -24.48 6.27
CA PRO A 211 10.82 -23.75 5.54
C PRO A 211 11.53 -24.57 4.46
N LEU A 212 11.13 -25.82 4.21
CA LEU A 212 11.92 -26.75 3.42
C LEU A 212 12.01 -26.38 1.94
N GLN A 213 10.91 -25.87 1.37
CA GLN A 213 10.77 -25.63 -0.07
C GLN A 213 10.63 -24.15 -0.44
N TYR A 214 10.99 -23.21 0.45
CA TYR A 214 10.76 -21.79 0.17
C TYR A 214 11.47 -21.27 -1.10
N LYS A 215 12.59 -21.91 -1.51
CA LYS A 215 13.31 -21.54 -2.74
C LYS A 215 12.61 -22.00 -4.02
N GLU A 216 11.66 -22.90 -3.90
CA GLU A 216 10.88 -23.44 -5.03
C GLU A 216 9.69 -22.55 -5.37
N VAL A 217 9.29 -21.67 -4.43
CA VAL A 217 8.18 -20.75 -4.64
C VAL A 217 8.47 -19.81 -5.82
N LYS A 218 7.63 -19.86 -6.84
CA LYS A 218 7.68 -19.01 -8.03
C LYS A 218 6.33 -18.40 -8.28
N TYR A 219 6.27 -17.08 -8.20
CA TYR A 219 5.07 -16.33 -8.50
C TYR A 219 4.94 -16.07 -10.00
N ASN A 220 3.75 -16.28 -10.51
CA ASN A 220 3.33 -15.87 -11.84
C ASN A 220 2.45 -14.64 -11.74
N LEU A 221 2.52 -13.76 -12.75
CA LEU A 221 1.55 -12.69 -12.90
C LEU A 221 0.30 -13.27 -13.55
N CYS A 222 -0.83 -13.08 -12.89
CA CYS A 222 -2.14 -13.53 -13.34
C CYS A 222 -3.09 -12.35 -13.53
N SER A 223 -4.15 -12.56 -14.27
CA SER A 223 -5.23 -11.59 -14.41
C SER A 223 -6.60 -12.26 -14.33
N ILE A 224 -7.60 -11.50 -13.92
CA ILE A 224 -8.99 -11.91 -13.89
C ILE A 224 -9.87 -10.72 -14.28
N ALA A 225 -10.89 -10.96 -15.11
CA ALA A 225 -11.86 -9.93 -15.41
C ALA A 225 -12.69 -9.59 -14.16
N PHE A 226 -13.04 -8.32 -14.00
CA PHE A 226 -13.89 -7.85 -12.93
C PHE A 226 -14.98 -6.94 -13.48
N ASP A 227 -16.20 -7.22 -13.12
CA ASP A 227 -17.37 -6.41 -13.44
C ASP A 227 -17.77 -5.61 -12.17
N ALA A 228 -17.55 -4.30 -12.21
CA ALA A 228 -17.84 -3.42 -11.07
C ALA A 228 -19.34 -3.10 -10.90
N ASP A 229 -20.16 -3.34 -11.92
CA ASP A 229 -21.60 -3.13 -11.83
C ASP A 229 -22.27 -4.26 -11.04
N THR A 230 -21.82 -5.47 -11.25
CA THR A 230 -22.32 -6.67 -10.56
C THR A 230 -21.47 -7.12 -9.39
N GLY A 231 -20.21 -6.66 -9.29
CA GLY A 231 -19.24 -7.11 -8.29
C GLY A 231 -18.78 -8.56 -8.52
N THR A 232 -18.69 -9.02 -9.76
CA THR A 232 -18.38 -10.42 -10.09
C THR A 232 -17.07 -10.55 -10.85
N PHE A 233 -16.42 -11.70 -10.69
CA PHE A 233 -15.20 -12.06 -11.43
C PHE A 233 -15.54 -12.91 -12.67
N GLY A 234 -14.69 -12.75 -13.70
CA GLY A 234 -14.68 -13.59 -14.88
C GLY A 234 -13.67 -14.74 -14.80
N ASN A 235 -13.19 -15.17 -15.95
CA ASN A 235 -12.17 -16.23 -16.01
C ASN A 235 -10.78 -15.71 -15.64
N LYS A 236 -10.03 -16.53 -14.89
CA LYS A 236 -8.61 -16.32 -14.57
C LYS A 236 -7.74 -16.68 -15.79
N VAL A 237 -6.76 -15.86 -16.08
CA VAL A 237 -5.72 -16.08 -17.09
C VAL A 237 -4.34 -15.96 -16.46
#